data_7c29beb758d1c8aa0881e810a791086f
#
_entry.id   7c29beb758d1c8aa0881e810a791086f
#
_cell.length_a   1.000
_cell.length_b   1.000
_cell.length_c   1.000
_cell.angle_alpha   90.00
_cell.angle_beta   90.00
_cell.angle_gamma   90.00
#
_symmetry.space_group_name_H-M   'P 1'
#
loop_
_entity.id
_entity.type
_entity.pdbx_description
1 polymer ?
#
loop_
_entity_poly.entity_id
_entity_poly.type
_entity_poly.pdbx_seq_one_letter_code
_entity_poly.pdbx_strand_id
1 'polypeptide(L)'
;MESVQNQTLHNVELVAVDAGSEDSSARMLDTFMERDIRVVVEHVSACSREEALDAAFACARGEYIVVMDTDGWFDATYLQKLVDTAESEHVDLVVGGVAVQIETPRRKIDLETDEAPVIYRTQHDFRTGTWEHFASGRLSPASAKLFDRARAAANKLRFNAENGNDHGFTFGYLRDVERVAFMGGGYHVRREVPEEHGVEFARELYRGIGDEYEAVIELLRGWGLEGDAASMTMVQGRYLELLSLCVEAACMTQTGDTSADVR
;
A
#
# COMPACT_ATOMS: atom_id res chain seq x y z
N MET A 1 -3.04 15.89 1.94
CA MET A 1 -4.42 16.37 2.20
C MET A 1 -4.96 17.19 1.03
N GLU A 2 -4.28 18.22 0.54
CA GLU A 2 -4.76 19.07 -0.57
C GLU A 2 -5.14 18.27 -1.84
N SER A 3 -4.42 17.21 -2.18
CA SER A 3 -4.74 16.38 -3.34
C SER A 3 -6.08 15.67 -3.23
N VAL A 4 -6.52 15.34 -2.00
CA VAL A 4 -7.86 14.76 -1.76
C VAL A 4 -8.93 15.85 -1.81
N GLN A 5 -8.68 17.03 -1.26
CA GLN A 5 -9.62 18.15 -1.30
C GLN A 5 -9.92 18.60 -2.73
N ASN A 6 -8.92 18.50 -3.62
CA ASN A 6 -9.01 18.92 -5.03
C ASN A 6 -9.49 17.79 -5.98
N GLN A 7 -9.99 16.67 -5.46
CA GLN A 7 -10.55 15.61 -6.29
C GLN A 7 -11.82 16.04 -7.01
N THR A 8 -12.01 15.54 -8.24
CA THR A 8 -13.27 15.72 -9.00
C THR A 8 -14.44 14.96 -8.35
N LEU A 9 -14.15 13.87 -7.65
CA LEU A 9 -15.13 13.18 -6.80
C LEU A 9 -15.42 14.05 -5.57
N HIS A 10 -16.61 14.66 -5.51
CA HIS A 10 -16.98 15.56 -4.41
C HIS A 10 -17.53 14.81 -3.18
N ASN A 11 -18.15 13.64 -3.38
CA ASN A 11 -18.66 12.81 -2.29
C ASN A 11 -17.52 11.95 -1.70
N VAL A 12 -16.60 12.63 -1.02
CA VAL A 12 -15.42 12.01 -0.40
C VAL A 12 -15.27 12.56 1.03
N GLU A 13 -14.88 11.73 1.96
CA GLU A 13 -14.37 12.12 3.27
C GLU A 13 -12.88 11.78 3.36
N LEU A 14 -12.14 12.57 4.10
CA LEU A 14 -10.75 12.32 4.45
C LEU A 14 -10.66 12.07 5.95
N VAL A 15 -10.37 10.85 6.35
CA VAL A 15 -10.10 10.50 7.75
C VAL A 15 -8.59 10.48 7.96
N ALA A 16 -8.09 11.39 8.78
CA ALA A 16 -6.69 11.49 9.15
C ALA A 16 -6.53 11.13 10.63
N VAL A 17 -5.56 10.28 10.94
CA VAL A 17 -5.22 9.90 12.32
C VAL A 17 -3.84 10.45 12.66
N ASP A 18 -3.79 11.27 13.71
CA ASP A 18 -2.55 11.70 14.33
C ASP A 18 -2.17 10.74 15.45
N ALA A 19 -1.10 10.02 15.25
CA ALA A 19 -0.60 9.00 16.16
C ALA A 19 0.39 9.56 17.20
N GLY A 20 0.04 10.70 17.81
CA GLY A 20 0.83 11.34 18.86
C GLY A 20 2.03 12.11 18.33
N SER A 21 1.85 12.88 17.25
CA SER A 21 2.93 13.72 16.68
C SER A 21 3.44 14.76 17.67
N GLU A 22 4.76 14.86 17.80
CA GLU A 22 5.43 15.85 18.67
C GLU A 22 5.74 17.17 17.94
N ASP A 23 5.55 17.20 16.62
CA ASP A 23 5.79 18.36 15.75
C ASP A 23 4.51 19.17 15.48
N SER A 24 4.50 19.96 14.42
CA SER A 24 3.34 20.77 14.02
C SER A 24 2.24 19.98 13.31
N SER A 25 2.39 18.66 13.06
CA SER A 25 1.47 17.86 12.28
C SER A 25 0.05 17.86 12.83
N ALA A 26 -0.13 17.62 14.15
CA ALA A 26 -1.44 17.65 14.81
C ALA A 26 -2.17 18.98 14.54
N ARG A 27 -1.50 20.13 14.72
CA ARG A 27 -2.07 21.45 14.49
C ARG A 27 -2.40 21.70 13.01
N MET A 28 -1.59 21.16 12.10
CA MET A 28 -1.89 21.26 10.67
C MET A 28 -3.15 20.48 10.32
N LEU A 29 -3.34 19.28 10.87
CA LEU A 29 -4.54 18.48 10.68
C LEU A 29 -5.79 19.22 11.17
N ASP A 30 -5.75 19.80 12.37
CA ASP A 30 -6.84 20.62 12.93
C ASP A 30 -7.20 21.79 12.01
N THR A 31 -6.19 22.45 11.45
CA THR A 31 -6.41 23.55 10.51
C THR A 31 -7.11 23.09 9.24
N PHE A 32 -6.82 21.88 8.75
CA PHE A 32 -7.52 21.31 7.60
C PHE A 32 -8.97 20.94 7.94
N MET A 33 -9.20 20.35 9.10
CA MET A 33 -10.55 20.00 9.59
C MET A 33 -11.43 21.25 9.76
N GLU A 34 -10.88 22.35 10.28
CA GLU A 34 -11.62 23.61 10.41
C GLU A 34 -12.04 24.23 9.07
N ARG A 35 -11.30 23.97 7.99
CA ARG A 35 -11.51 24.57 6.66
C ARG A 35 -12.37 23.71 5.73
N ASP A 36 -12.44 22.41 5.96
CA ASP A 36 -13.15 21.48 5.08
C ASP A 36 -13.94 20.46 5.90
N ILE A 37 -15.26 20.55 5.83
CA ILE A 37 -16.19 19.67 6.56
C ILE A 37 -16.04 18.18 6.19
N ARG A 38 -15.39 17.87 5.07
CA ARG A 38 -15.10 16.51 4.65
C ARG A 38 -13.91 15.88 5.37
N VAL A 39 -13.16 16.69 6.10
CA VAL A 39 -11.97 16.22 6.85
C VAL A 39 -12.40 15.86 8.28
N VAL A 40 -12.06 14.64 8.67
CA VAL A 40 -12.22 14.14 10.04
C VAL A 40 -10.81 13.86 10.57
N VAL A 41 -10.50 14.36 11.75
CA VAL A 41 -9.21 14.14 12.41
C VAL A 41 -9.45 13.42 13.72
N GLU A 42 -8.71 12.35 13.93
CA GLU A 42 -8.65 11.61 15.19
C GLU A 42 -7.24 11.74 15.78
N HIS A 43 -7.15 12.17 17.04
CA HIS A 43 -5.90 12.21 17.78
C HIS A 43 -5.84 11.02 18.73
N VAL A 44 -4.87 10.15 18.52
CA VAL A 44 -4.65 8.97 19.36
C VAL A 44 -3.29 9.05 20.05
N SER A 45 -3.09 8.26 21.09
CA SER A 45 -1.76 8.10 21.69
C SER A 45 -0.79 7.53 20.65
N ALA A 46 0.51 7.74 20.86
CA ALA A 46 1.54 7.15 20.00
C ALA A 46 1.29 5.65 19.80
N CYS A 47 1.14 5.25 18.54
CA CYS A 47 0.78 3.90 18.14
C CYS A 47 1.43 3.56 16.79
N SER A 48 1.32 2.29 16.36
CA SER A 48 1.81 1.88 15.04
C SER A 48 0.95 2.46 13.91
N ARG A 49 1.50 2.43 12.68
CA ARG A 49 0.76 2.83 11.46
C ARG A 49 -0.51 1.99 11.30
N GLU A 50 -0.44 0.69 11.58
CA GLU A 50 -1.54 -0.26 11.44
C GLU A 50 -2.65 0.03 12.45
N GLU A 51 -2.30 0.34 13.69
CA GLU A 51 -3.28 0.77 14.71
C GLU A 51 -3.95 2.10 14.33
N ALA A 52 -3.19 3.04 13.76
CA ALA A 52 -3.74 4.29 13.25
C ALA A 52 -4.70 4.04 12.05
N LEU A 53 -4.35 3.11 11.14
CA LEU A 53 -5.23 2.73 10.04
C LEU A 53 -6.50 2.04 10.53
N ASP A 54 -6.43 1.19 11.57
CA ASP A 54 -7.63 0.59 12.20
C ASP A 54 -8.52 1.65 12.84
N ALA A 55 -7.95 2.67 13.48
CA ALA A 55 -8.71 3.80 14.02
C ALA A 55 -9.39 4.58 12.89
N ALA A 56 -8.67 4.88 11.80
CA ALA A 56 -9.23 5.53 10.61
C ALA A 56 -10.37 4.71 10.01
N PHE A 57 -10.19 3.39 9.86
CA PHE A 57 -11.21 2.49 9.34
C PHE A 57 -12.48 2.47 10.21
N ALA A 58 -12.34 2.51 11.52
CA ALA A 58 -13.47 2.57 12.45
C ALA A 58 -14.29 3.87 12.31
N CYS A 59 -13.64 4.98 11.95
CA CYS A 59 -14.28 6.29 11.74
C CYS A 59 -14.88 6.44 10.33
N ALA A 60 -14.39 5.69 9.36
CA ALA A 60 -14.80 5.79 7.96
C ALA A 60 -16.29 5.43 7.77
N ARG A 61 -17.00 6.24 6.95
CA ARG A 61 -18.43 6.11 6.64
C ARG A 61 -18.71 5.84 5.16
N GLY A 62 -17.72 6.11 4.30
CA GLY A 62 -17.82 5.92 2.86
C GLY A 62 -18.20 4.49 2.49
N GLU A 63 -18.82 4.30 1.33
CA GLU A 63 -19.10 3.00 0.76
C GLU A 63 -17.79 2.27 0.40
N TYR A 64 -16.85 3.03 -0.15
CA TYR A 64 -15.52 2.57 -0.49
C TYR A 64 -14.45 3.18 0.42
N ILE A 65 -13.30 2.52 0.49
CA ILE A 65 -12.13 2.97 1.22
C ILE A 65 -10.92 2.95 0.29
N VAL A 66 -10.12 4.03 0.36
CA VAL A 66 -8.79 4.11 -0.24
C VAL A 66 -7.80 4.50 0.85
N VAL A 67 -6.73 3.72 0.98
CA VAL A 67 -5.61 4.05 1.87
C VAL A 67 -4.61 4.92 1.12
N MET A 68 -4.18 6.00 1.75
CA MET A 68 -3.15 6.91 1.26
C MET A 68 -2.07 7.10 2.31
N ASP A 69 -0.82 6.96 1.92
CA ASP A 69 0.32 7.26 2.78
C ASP A 69 0.57 8.77 2.85
N THR A 70 1.19 9.24 3.93
CA THR A 70 1.42 10.69 4.18
C THR A 70 2.41 11.31 3.20
N ASP A 71 3.26 10.51 2.57
CA ASP A 71 4.23 10.86 1.54
C ASP A 71 3.65 10.79 0.11
N GLY A 72 2.33 10.53 -0.01
CA GLY A 72 1.63 10.37 -1.27
C GLY A 72 0.65 11.49 -1.62
N TRP A 73 0.29 11.56 -2.91
CA TRP A 73 -0.79 12.41 -3.43
C TRP A 73 -1.50 11.76 -4.61
N PHE A 74 -2.74 12.17 -4.85
CA PHE A 74 -3.54 11.69 -5.97
C PHE A 74 -3.64 12.74 -7.08
N ASP A 75 -3.68 12.30 -8.33
CA ASP A 75 -4.15 13.12 -9.45
C ASP A 75 -5.61 13.54 -9.21
N ALA A 76 -6.00 14.71 -9.69
CA ALA A 76 -7.32 15.30 -9.43
C ALA A 76 -8.51 14.41 -9.82
N THR A 77 -8.35 13.48 -10.75
CA THR A 77 -9.41 12.57 -11.24
C THR A 77 -9.27 11.14 -10.73
N TYR A 78 -8.27 10.87 -9.87
CA TYR A 78 -7.92 9.49 -9.51
C TYR A 78 -9.04 8.76 -8.77
N LEU A 79 -9.58 9.36 -7.70
CA LEU A 79 -10.66 8.73 -6.93
C LEU A 79 -11.93 8.55 -7.78
N GLN A 80 -12.26 9.52 -8.66
CA GLN A 80 -13.39 9.37 -9.56
C GLN A 80 -13.23 8.17 -10.50
N LYS A 81 -12.03 8.01 -11.09
CA LYS A 81 -11.74 6.87 -11.98
C LYS A 81 -11.85 5.53 -11.25
N LEU A 82 -11.37 5.44 -10.00
CA LEU A 82 -11.50 4.21 -9.22
C LEU A 82 -12.96 3.84 -8.99
N VAL A 83 -13.79 4.80 -8.57
CA VAL A 83 -15.22 4.58 -8.31
C VAL A 83 -15.96 4.25 -9.61
N ASP A 84 -15.77 5.04 -10.66
CA ASP A 84 -16.40 4.79 -11.96
C ASP A 84 -16.08 3.37 -12.47
N THR A 85 -14.84 2.92 -12.28
CA THR A 85 -14.45 1.55 -12.67
C THR A 85 -15.14 0.51 -11.81
N ALA A 86 -15.19 0.70 -10.48
CA ALA A 86 -15.88 -0.23 -9.59
C ALA A 86 -17.35 -0.40 -9.96
N GLU A 87 -18.04 0.72 -10.21
CA GLU A 87 -19.47 0.74 -10.52
C GLU A 87 -19.77 0.24 -11.93
N SER A 88 -19.05 0.72 -12.96
CA SER A 88 -19.32 0.33 -14.36
C SER A 88 -18.95 -1.12 -14.66
N GLU A 89 -17.88 -1.63 -14.10
CA GLU A 89 -17.42 -3.01 -14.30
C GLU A 89 -17.96 -4.00 -13.24
N HIS A 90 -18.67 -3.48 -12.23
CA HIS A 90 -19.21 -4.27 -11.12
C HIS A 90 -18.16 -5.15 -10.45
N VAL A 91 -16.98 -4.59 -10.19
CA VAL A 91 -15.85 -5.30 -9.56
C VAL A 91 -15.85 -5.13 -8.04
N ASP A 92 -15.30 -6.12 -7.35
CA ASP A 92 -15.21 -6.15 -5.89
C ASP A 92 -13.98 -5.39 -5.36
N LEU A 93 -12.99 -5.17 -6.23
CA LEU A 93 -11.74 -4.48 -5.92
C LEU A 93 -11.22 -3.76 -7.17
N VAL A 94 -10.80 -2.52 -7.00
CA VAL A 94 -10.01 -1.81 -8.03
C VAL A 94 -8.59 -1.59 -7.49
N VAL A 95 -7.59 -2.02 -8.24
CA VAL A 95 -6.17 -1.79 -7.97
C VAL A 95 -5.65 -0.71 -8.90
N GLY A 96 -5.35 0.45 -8.36
CA GLY A 96 -4.81 1.57 -9.12
C GLY A 96 -3.32 1.44 -9.40
N GLY A 97 -2.82 2.19 -10.35
CA GLY A 97 -1.39 2.33 -10.61
C GLY A 97 -0.73 3.29 -9.62
N VAL A 98 0.55 3.09 -9.38
CA VAL A 98 1.38 3.88 -8.47
C VAL A 98 2.62 4.37 -9.21
N ALA A 99 2.93 5.65 -9.07
CA ALA A 99 4.22 6.23 -9.44
C ALA A 99 5.04 6.49 -8.17
N VAL A 100 6.13 5.77 -7.99
CA VAL A 100 7.01 5.91 -6.81
C VAL A 100 8.27 6.63 -7.22
N GLN A 101 8.58 7.73 -6.56
CA GLN A 101 9.80 8.49 -6.70
C GLN A 101 10.66 8.28 -5.44
N ILE A 102 11.81 7.64 -5.61
CA ILE A 102 12.76 7.41 -4.51
C ILE A 102 13.92 8.39 -4.70
N GLU A 103 14.11 9.27 -3.75
CA GLU A 103 15.23 10.22 -3.71
C GLU A 103 16.25 9.74 -2.67
N THR A 104 17.47 9.49 -3.15
CA THR A 104 18.64 9.25 -2.30
C THR A 104 19.63 10.38 -2.52
N PRO A 105 20.61 10.63 -1.62
CA PRO A 105 21.64 11.65 -1.81
C PRO A 105 22.43 11.51 -3.12
N ARG A 106 22.45 10.32 -3.72
CA ARG A 106 23.26 10.00 -4.90
C ARG A 106 22.47 9.89 -6.20
N ARG A 107 21.18 9.54 -6.12
CA ARG A 107 20.32 9.33 -7.30
C ARG A 107 18.85 9.48 -6.99
N LYS A 108 18.11 9.77 -8.05
CA LYS A 108 16.65 9.72 -8.08
C LYS A 108 16.22 8.53 -8.93
N ILE A 109 15.26 7.76 -8.46
CA ILE A 109 14.68 6.61 -9.15
C ILE A 109 13.20 6.87 -9.28
N ASP A 110 12.70 6.85 -10.51
CA ASP A 110 11.26 6.94 -10.79
C ASP A 110 10.78 5.56 -11.25
N LEU A 111 9.81 5.00 -10.54
CA LEU A 111 9.14 3.74 -10.84
C LEU A 111 7.67 4.06 -11.10
N GLU A 112 7.16 3.70 -12.25
CA GLU A 112 5.77 3.93 -12.61
C GLU A 112 5.14 2.63 -13.10
N THR A 113 3.94 2.34 -12.60
CA THR A 113 3.10 1.26 -13.10
C THR A 113 2.03 1.85 -14.01
N ASP A 114 2.39 2.09 -15.27
CA ASP A 114 1.47 2.56 -16.32
C ASP A 114 1.14 1.39 -17.26
N GLU A 115 0.44 0.40 -16.72
CA GLU A 115 -0.04 -0.76 -17.50
C GLU A 115 -1.44 -0.48 -18.05
N ALA A 116 -1.75 -1.09 -19.20
CA ALA A 116 -3.10 -1.06 -19.72
C ALA A 116 -4.10 -1.65 -18.70
N PRO A 117 -5.30 -1.10 -18.59
CA PRO A 117 -6.31 -1.64 -17.67
C PRO A 117 -6.60 -3.11 -17.95
N VAL A 118 -6.66 -3.92 -16.90
CA VAL A 118 -7.00 -5.34 -16.97
C VAL A 118 -8.17 -5.61 -16.03
N ILE A 119 -9.18 -6.35 -16.51
CA ILE A 119 -10.37 -6.68 -15.74
C ILE A 119 -10.53 -8.20 -15.68
N TYR A 120 -10.43 -8.74 -14.49
CA TYR A 120 -10.75 -10.13 -14.20
C TYR A 120 -12.22 -10.22 -13.80
N ARG A 121 -13.03 -10.90 -14.62
CA ARG A 121 -14.48 -10.96 -14.45
C ARG A 121 -14.95 -12.17 -13.64
N THR A 122 -14.04 -13.10 -13.37
CA THR A 122 -14.31 -14.29 -12.56
C THR A 122 -13.19 -14.53 -11.55
N GLN A 123 -13.53 -15.15 -10.45
CA GLN A 123 -12.58 -15.54 -9.42
C GLN A 123 -11.47 -16.46 -9.99
N HIS A 124 -11.84 -17.36 -10.91
CA HIS A 124 -10.87 -18.26 -11.55
C HIS A 124 -9.84 -17.46 -12.37
N ASP A 125 -10.30 -16.56 -13.25
CA ASP A 125 -9.41 -15.74 -14.09
C ASP A 125 -8.49 -14.88 -13.22
N PHE A 126 -9.05 -14.27 -12.16
CA PHE A 126 -8.25 -13.49 -11.22
C PHE A 126 -7.17 -14.35 -10.55
N ARG A 127 -7.54 -15.48 -9.93
CA ARG A 127 -6.61 -16.34 -9.20
C ARG A 127 -5.50 -16.93 -10.08
N THR A 128 -5.79 -17.20 -11.34
CA THR A 128 -4.81 -17.79 -12.28
C THR A 128 -3.99 -16.78 -13.05
N GLY A 129 -4.50 -15.54 -13.23
CA GLY A 129 -3.85 -14.49 -14.02
C GLY A 129 -3.17 -13.38 -13.23
N THR A 130 -3.35 -13.34 -11.90
CA THR A 130 -2.91 -12.19 -11.07
C THR A 130 -1.43 -12.17 -10.73
N TRP A 131 -0.68 -13.21 -11.05
CA TRP A 131 0.72 -13.38 -10.59
C TRP A 131 1.68 -12.33 -11.09
N GLU A 132 1.46 -11.80 -12.30
CA GLU A 132 2.26 -10.70 -12.83
C GLU A 132 2.09 -9.44 -11.98
N HIS A 133 0.84 -9.15 -11.56
CA HIS A 133 0.53 -8.02 -10.67
C HIS A 133 1.06 -8.24 -9.24
N PHE A 134 1.16 -9.50 -8.83
CA PHE A 134 1.80 -9.87 -7.59
C PHE A 134 3.32 -9.68 -7.67
N ALA A 135 3.96 -10.17 -8.74
CA ALA A 135 5.39 -10.00 -8.97
C ALA A 135 5.80 -8.51 -9.05
N SER A 136 4.96 -7.65 -9.63
CA SER A 136 5.20 -6.19 -9.65
C SER A 136 4.99 -5.49 -8.31
N GLY A 137 4.51 -6.18 -7.26
CA GLY A 137 4.25 -5.61 -5.94
C GLY A 137 2.94 -4.83 -5.81
N ARG A 138 2.10 -4.81 -6.84
CA ARG A 138 0.84 -4.05 -6.84
C ARG A 138 -0.21 -4.60 -5.87
N LEU A 139 -0.15 -5.88 -5.53
CA LEU A 139 -1.15 -6.53 -4.69
C LEU A 139 -0.88 -6.39 -3.19
N SER A 140 0.37 -6.30 -2.76
CA SER A 140 0.73 -6.34 -1.35
C SER A 140 0.26 -5.13 -0.53
N PRO A 141 0.56 -3.87 -0.87
CA PRO A 141 0.20 -2.74 -0.04
C PRO A 141 -1.31 -2.48 -0.07
N ALA A 142 -1.87 -1.99 1.03
CA ALA A 142 -3.25 -1.54 1.08
C ALA A 142 -3.47 -0.22 0.32
N SER A 143 -2.43 0.59 0.13
CA SER A 143 -2.51 1.83 -0.64
C SER A 143 -2.83 1.59 -2.12
N ALA A 144 -3.34 2.63 -2.78
CA ALA A 144 -3.74 2.61 -4.19
C ALA A 144 -4.84 1.60 -4.54
N LYS A 145 -5.64 1.16 -3.59
CA LYS A 145 -6.76 0.22 -3.81
C LYS A 145 -8.07 0.81 -3.33
N LEU A 146 -9.14 0.57 -4.10
CA LEU A 146 -10.51 0.88 -3.71
C LEU A 146 -11.16 -0.39 -3.18
N PHE A 147 -11.38 -0.44 -1.88
CA PHE A 147 -12.03 -1.55 -1.18
C PHE A 147 -13.49 -1.23 -0.88
N ASP A 148 -14.38 -2.20 -1.01
CA ASP A 148 -15.74 -2.13 -0.45
C ASP A 148 -15.64 -2.22 1.09
N ARG A 149 -16.08 -1.17 1.79
CA ARG A 149 -16.01 -1.09 3.24
C ARG A 149 -16.88 -2.11 3.93
N ALA A 150 -18.08 -2.38 3.38
CA ALA A 150 -19.00 -3.35 3.99
C ALA A 150 -18.45 -4.77 3.91
N ARG A 151 -17.81 -5.14 2.79
CA ARG A 151 -17.12 -6.43 2.63
C ARG A 151 -15.96 -6.55 3.63
N ALA A 152 -15.12 -5.52 3.75
CA ALA A 152 -14.01 -5.52 4.70
C ALA A 152 -14.50 -5.70 6.16
N ALA A 153 -15.55 -4.98 6.53
CA ALA A 153 -16.17 -5.08 7.86
C ALA A 153 -16.81 -6.46 8.12
N ALA A 154 -17.53 -7.02 7.13
CA ALA A 154 -18.15 -8.35 7.23
C ALA A 154 -17.10 -9.45 7.45
N ASN A 155 -15.95 -9.34 6.80
CA ASN A 155 -14.81 -10.25 6.96
C ASN A 155 -13.94 -9.94 8.19
N LYS A 156 -14.32 -8.94 8.99
CA LYS A 156 -13.63 -8.51 10.21
C LYS A 156 -12.14 -8.19 9.96
N LEU A 157 -11.82 -7.66 8.79
CA LEU A 157 -10.45 -7.34 8.43
C LEU A 157 -9.91 -6.21 9.31
N ARG A 158 -8.63 -6.30 9.65
CA ARG A 158 -7.88 -5.32 10.44
C ARG A 158 -6.50 -5.12 9.82
N PHE A 159 -5.99 -3.89 9.95
CA PHE A 159 -4.62 -3.56 9.55
C PHE A 159 -3.61 -4.03 10.59
N ASN A 160 -3.98 -4.00 11.86
CA ASN A 160 -3.17 -4.52 12.98
C ASN A 160 -3.34 -6.04 13.12
N ALA A 161 -3.03 -6.77 12.04
CA ALA A 161 -2.90 -8.22 12.11
C ALA A 161 -1.63 -8.60 12.89
N GLU A 162 -1.53 -9.85 13.36
CA GLU A 162 -0.41 -10.37 14.18
C GLU A 162 0.99 -10.07 13.61
N ASN A 163 1.09 -9.78 12.32
CA ASN A 163 2.34 -9.52 11.61
C ASN A 163 2.68 -8.02 11.46
N GLY A 164 1.89 -7.09 12.03
CA GLY A 164 2.24 -5.67 12.11
C GLY A 164 2.39 -4.94 10.78
N ASN A 165 1.66 -5.36 9.73
CA ASN A 165 1.68 -4.72 8.43
C ASN A 165 0.29 -4.75 7.75
N ASP A 166 0.12 -3.97 6.68
CA ASP A 166 -1.14 -3.87 5.95
C ASP A 166 -1.40 -5.06 4.99
N HIS A 167 -0.44 -5.98 4.84
CA HIS A 167 -0.59 -7.17 4.01
C HIS A 167 -1.70 -8.08 4.50
N GLY A 168 -1.84 -8.22 5.83
CA GLY A 168 -2.92 -9.02 6.43
C GLY A 168 -4.31 -8.54 6.02
N PHE A 169 -4.54 -7.23 6.01
CA PHE A 169 -5.78 -6.62 5.52
C PHE A 169 -5.99 -6.92 4.04
N THR A 170 -4.98 -6.62 3.21
CA THR A 170 -5.07 -6.76 1.76
C THR A 170 -5.29 -8.22 1.35
N PHE A 171 -4.49 -9.16 1.85
CA PHE A 171 -4.63 -10.57 1.52
C PHE A 171 -5.88 -11.21 2.12
N GLY A 172 -6.30 -10.76 3.30
CA GLY A 172 -7.59 -11.12 3.86
C GLY A 172 -8.76 -10.71 2.96
N TYR A 173 -8.69 -9.52 2.35
CA TYR A 173 -9.67 -9.04 1.39
C TYR A 173 -9.63 -9.85 0.08
N LEU A 174 -8.43 -10.14 -0.44
CA LEU A 174 -8.23 -10.90 -1.68
C LEU A 174 -8.72 -12.35 -1.61
N ARG A 175 -8.83 -12.93 -0.41
CA ARG A 175 -9.24 -14.34 -0.23
C ARG A 175 -10.55 -14.66 -0.93
N ASP A 176 -11.54 -13.79 -0.83
CA ASP A 176 -12.93 -14.04 -1.27
C ASP A 176 -13.37 -13.13 -2.41
N VAL A 177 -12.45 -12.37 -2.97
CA VAL A 177 -12.72 -11.48 -4.10
C VAL A 177 -12.97 -12.31 -5.35
N GLU A 178 -13.96 -11.89 -6.15
CA GLU A 178 -14.32 -12.57 -7.39
C GLU A 178 -13.89 -11.79 -8.64
N ARG A 179 -14.14 -10.47 -8.63
CA ARG A 179 -13.92 -9.60 -9.79
C ARG A 179 -12.98 -8.46 -9.40
N VAL A 180 -11.91 -8.31 -10.16
CA VAL A 180 -10.87 -7.33 -9.87
C VAL A 180 -10.50 -6.56 -11.13
N ALA A 181 -10.41 -5.24 -11.01
CA ALA A 181 -9.88 -4.38 -12.06
C ALA A 181 -8.51 -3.83 -11.64
N PHE A 182 -7.58 -3.82 -12.59
CA PHE A 182 -6.32 -3.12 -12.49
C PHE A 182 -6.36 -1.92 -13.42
N MET A 183 -5.89 -0.78 -12.92
CA MET A 183 -5.85 0.48 -13.65
C MET A 183 -4.42 1.02 -13.71
N GLY A 184 -4.12 1.86 -14.69
CA GLY A 184 -2.90 2.67 -14.74
C GLY A 184 -2.92 3.82 -13.72
N GLY A 185 -1.84 4.58 -13.70
CA GLY A 185 -1.42 5.69 -12.85
C GLY A 185 -2.43 6.58 -12.13
N GLY A 186 -1.89 7.53 -11.35
CA GLY A 186 -2.67 8.56 -10.66
C GLY A 186 -2.48 8.64 -9.14
N TYR A 187 -1.80 7.67 -8.52
CA TYR A 187 -1.29 7.77 -7.16
C TYR A 187 0.22 7.92 -7.21
N HIS A 188 0.74 8.95 -6.56
CA HIS A 188 2.15 9.30 -6.54
C HIS A 188 2.67 9.23 -5.10
N VAL A 189 3.85 8.65 -4.94
CA VAL A 189 4.55 8.55 -3.65
C VAL A 189 5.97 9.07 -3.83
N ARG A 190 6.43 9.92 -2.91
CA ARG A 190 7.83 10.36 -2.86
C ARG A 190 8.45 9.88 -1.56
N ARG A 191 9.52 9.11 -1.67
CA ARG A 191 10.27 8.61 -0.52
C ARG A 191 11.69 9.15 -0.54
N GLU A 192 12.08 9.79 0.55
CA GLU A 192 13.46 10.19 0.81
C GLU A 192 14.13 9.12 1.67
N VAL A 193 15.24 8.58 1.20
CA VAL A 193 16.03 7.58 1.94
C VAL A 193 17.34 8.19 2.38
N PRO A 194 17.52 8.54 3.66
CA PRO A 194 18.77 9.06 4.20
C PRO A 194 19.89 8.01 4.17
N GLU A 195 21.14 8.43 3.89
CA GLU A 195 22.31 7.52 3.88
C GLU A 195 22.56 6.82 5.24
N GLU A 196 22.14 7.41 6.35
CA GLU A 196 22.51 6.98 7.69
C GLU A 196 21.72 5.74 8.19
N HIS A 197 20.65 5.34 7.49
CA HIS A 197 19.72 4.30 7.97
C HIS A 197 19.80 2.96 7.23
N GLY A 198 20.83 2.71 6.44
CA GLY A 198 20.85 1.56 5.53
C GLY A 198 20.76 0.19 6.18
N VAL A 199 21.44 -0.05 7.34
CA VAL A 199 21.38 -1.38 8.00
C VAL A 199 20.04 -1.61 8.70
N GLU A 200 19.49 -0.57 9.34
CA GLU A 200 18.21 -0.65 10.00
C GLU A 200 17.08 -0.81 8.97
N PHE A 201 17.11 0.00 7.93
CA PHE A 201 16.22 -0.12 6.77
C PHE A 201 16.29 -1.52 6.12
N ALA A 202 17.49 -2.07 5.90
CA ALA A 202 17.64 -3.42 5.36
C ALA A 202 17.06 -4.49 6.28
N ARG A 203 17.15 -4.32 7.60
CA ARG A 203 16.59 -5.24 8.59
C ARG A 203 15.05 -5.19 8.63
N GLU A 204 14.49 -4.00 8.58
CA GLU A 204 13.03 -3.80 8.52
C GLU A 204 12.47 -4.35 7.21
N LEU A 205 13.11 -4.03 6.09
CA LEU A 205 12.76 -4.57 4.79
C LEU A 205 12.79 -6.10 4.79
N TYR A 206 13.85 -6.72 5.35
CA TYR A 206 13.96 -8.18 5.42
C TYR A 206 12.82 -8.83 6.22
N ARG A 207 12.42 -8.23 7.34
CA ARG A 207 11.29 -8.72 8.14
C ARG A 207 9.99 -8.59 7.36
N GLY A 208 9.71 -7.42 6.79
CA GLY A 208 8.51 -7.18 5.98
C GLY A 208 8.39 -8.14 4.79
N ILE A 209 9.50 -8.49 4.15
CA ILE A 209 9.56 -9.49 3.08
C ILE A 209 9.15 -10.88 3.59
N GLY A 210 9.63 -11.30 4.75
CA GLY A 210 9.28 -12.58 5.36
C GLY A 210 7.79 -12.66 5.67
N ASP A 211 7.25 -11.63 6.31
CA ASP A 211 5.84 -11.55 6.69
C ASP A 211 4.94 -11.54 5.45
N GLU A 212 5.30 -10.78 4.40
CA GLU A 212 4.57 -10.78 3.13
C GLU A 212 4.59 -12.17 2.48
N TYR A 213 5.75 -12.84 2.45
CA TYR A 213 5.87 -14.18 1.88
C TYR A 213 4.95 -15.19 2.56
N GLU A 214 4.94 -15.23 3.89
CA GLU A 214 4.07 -16.12 4.66
C GLU A 214 2.60 -15.85 4.34
N ALA A 215 2.17 -14.59 4.32
CA ALA A 215 0.81 -14.20 4.00
C ALA A 215 0.38 -14.59 2.57
N VAL A 216 1.29 -14.49 1.60
CA VAL A 216 1.02 -14.93 0.22
C VAL A 216 0.91 -16.44 0.11
N ILE A 217 1.78 -17.19 0.77
CA ILE A 217 1.68 -18.66 0.79
C ILE A 217 0.36 -19.10 1.41
N GLU A 218 -0.10 -18.42 2.45
CA GLU A 218 -1.39 -18.70 3.07
C GLU A 218 -2.58 -18.39 2.13
N LEU A 219 -2.50 -17.27 1.39
CA LEU A 219 -3.47 -16.93 0.35
C LEU A 219 -3.51 -18.00 -0.76
N LEU A 220 -2.35 -18.44 -1.27
CA LEU A 220 -2.23 -19.51 -2.26
C LEU A 220 -2.84 -20.83 -1.78
N ARG A 221 -2.57 -21.19 -0.52
CA ARG A 221 -3.15 -22.37 0.11
C ARG A 221 -4.66 -22.26 0.17
N GLY A 222 -5.19 -21.10 0.58
CA GLY A 222 -6.62 -20.82 0.61
C GLY A 222 -7.29 -20.92 -0.77
N TRP A 223 -6.55 -20.63 -1.82
CA TRP A 223 -7.01 -20.76 -3.22
C TRP A 223 -6.81 -22.15 -3.83
N GLY A 224 -6.12 -23.05 -3.13
CA GLY A 224 -5.77 -24.37 -3.64
C GLY A 224 -4.66 -24.36 -4.71
N LEU A 225 -3.83 -23.30 -4.74
CA LEU A 225 -2.76 -23.08 -5.73
C LEU A 225 -1.35 -23.30 -5.14
N GLU A 226 -1.24 -23.73 -3.89
CA GLU A 226 0.05 -23.99 -3.22
C GLU A 226 0.95 -24.98 -4.00
N GLY A 227 0.35 -25.91 -4.76
CA GLY A 227 1.06 -26.86 -5.61
C GLY A 227 1.24 -26.43 -7.07
N ASP A 228 0.74 -25.26 -7.46
CA ASP A 228 0.88 -24.77 -8.83
C ASP A 228 2.28 -24.22 -9.09
N ALA A 229 3.03 -24.90 -9.98
CA ALA A 229 4.43 -24.57 -10.22
C ALA A 229 4.62 -23.16 -10.84
N ALA A 230 3.67 -22.69 -11.64
CA ALA A 230 3.76 -21.37 -12.27
C ALA A 230 3.60 -20.27 -11.22
N SER A 231 2.56 -20.35 -10.40
CA SER A 231 2.29 -19.42 -9.31
C SER A 231 3.46 -19.38 -8.31
N MET A 232 3.96 -20.53 -7.92
CA MET A 232 5.09 -20.64 -6.99
C MET A 232 6.38 -20.05 -7.56
N THR A 233 6.65 -20.26 -8.85
CA THR A 233 7.83 -19.68 -9.51
C THR A 233 7.79 -18.15 -9.50
N MET A 234 6.64 -17.55 -9.80
CA MET A 234 6.47 -16.10 -9.80
C MET A 234 6.64 -15.52 -8.39
N VAL A 235 6.00 -16.13 -7.40
CA VAL A 235 6.12 -15.71 -5.98
C VAL A 235 7.56 -15.81 -5.51
N GLN A 236 8.22 -16.95 -5.71
CA GLN A 236 9.62 -17.15 -5.28
C GLN A 236 10.58 -16.21 -6.01
N GLY A 237 10.36 -15.97 -7.32
CA GLY A 237 11.16 -15.01 -8.10
C GLY A 237 11.15 -13.61 -7.48
N ARG A 238 9.95 -13.09 -7.16
CA ARG A 238 9.80 -11.79 -6.49
C ARG A 238 10.56 -11.74 -5.16
N TYR A 239 10.43 -12.77 -4.32
CA TYR A 239 11.10 -12.75 -3.02
C TYR A 239 12.62 -12.85 -3.14
N LEU A 240 13.15 -13.58 -4.10
CA LEU A 240 14.59 -13.60 -4.39
C LEU A 240 15.11 -12.23 -4.83
N GLU A 241 14.36 -11.50 -5.65
CA GLU A 241 14.69 -10.13 -6.04
C GLU A 241 14.70 -9.17 -4.84
N LEU A 242 13.66 -9.22 -4.01
CA LEU A 242 13.57 -8.39 -2.80
C LEU A 242 14.69 -8.72 -1.79
N LEU A 243 15.03 -9.98 -1.58
CA LEU A 243 16.15 -10.40 -0.74
C LEU A 243 17.50 -9.90 -1.30
N SER A 244 17.66 -9.88 -2.63
CA SER A 244 18.85 -9.32 -3.26
C SER A 244 18.98 -7.82 -2.97
N LEU A 245 17.87 -7.07 -3.01
CA LEU A 245 17.84 -5.65 -2.64
C LEU A 245 18.20 -5.41 -1.16
N CYS A 246 17.76 -6.30 -0.26
CA CYS A 246 18.18 -6.23 1.16
C CYS A 246 19.68 -6.38 1.33
N VAL A 247 20.29 -7.33 0.61
CA VAL A 247 21.74 -7.57 0.64
C VAL A 247 22.47 -6.35 0.09
N GLU A 248 22.03 -5.81 -1.04
CA GLU A 248 22.63 -4.59 -1.63
C GLU A 248 22.54 -3.40 -0.67
N ALA A 249 21.39 -3.16 -0.05
CA ALA A 249 21.20 -2.09 0.92
C ALA A 249 22.12 -2.25 2.14
N ALA A 250 22.25 -3.47 2.67
CA ALA A 250 23.17 -3.76 3.78
C ALA A 250 24.66 -3.59 3.41
N CYS A 251 25.05 -3.93 2.17
CA CYS A 251 26.41 -3.78 1.72
C CYS A 251 26.82 -2.32 1.44
N MET A 252 25.88 -1.49 0.96
CA MET A 252 26.17 -0.07 0.64
C MET A 252 26.53 0.76 1.88
N THR A 253 26.04 0.38 3.06
CA THR A 253 26.34 1.07 4.33
C THR A 253 27.70 0.73 4.93
N GLN A 254 28.31 -0.41 4.58
CA GLN A 254 29.64 -0.78 5.08
C GLN A 254 30.80 -0.11 4.35
N THR A 255 30.58 0.46 3.18
CA THR A 255 31.65 1.12 2.39
C THR A 255 31.93 2.56 2.80
N GLY A 256 31.16 3.16 3.70
CA GLY A 256 31.37 4.52 4.22
C GLY A 256 32.42 4.62 5.33
N ASP A 257 32.75 3.53 6.03
CA ASP A 257 33.50 3.57 7.28
C ASP A 257 34.96 3.07 7.20
N THR A 258 35.46 2.73 6.02
CA THR A 258 36.80 2.17 5.85
C THR A 258 37.89 3.16 5.45
N SER A 259 37.59 4.47 5.35
CA SER A 259 38.61 5.49 4.93
C SER A 259 39.12 6.41 6.05
N ALA A 260 38.67 6.25 7.31
CA ALA A 260 39.04 7.15 8.41
C ALA A 260 40.15 6.67 9.36
N ASP A 261 40.59 5.41 9.27
CA ASP A 261 41.56 4.84 10.23
C ASP A 261 42.89 4.41 9.62
N VAL A 262 43.36 5.09 8.56
CA VAL A 262 44.78 4.97 8.11
C VAL A 262 45.36 6.36 7.96
N ARG A 263 45.73 6.98 9.11
CA ARG A 263 46.86 7.95 9.21
C ARG A 263 47.40 7.99 10.63
#